data_63a6073e36bbe91fa60798b7268a8614
#
_entry.id   63a6073e36bbe91fa60798b7268a8614
#
_cell.length_a   1.000
_cell.length_b   1.000
_cell.length_c   1.000
_cell.angle_alpha   90.00
_cell.angle_beta   90.00
_cell.angle_gamma   90.00
#
_symmetry.space_group_name_H-M   'P 1'
#
loop_
_entity.id
_entity.type
_entity.pdbx_description
1 polymer ?
#
loop_
_entity_poly.entity_id
_entity_poly.type
_entity_poly.pdbx_seq_one_letter_code
_entity_poly.pdbx_strand_id
1 'polypeptide(L)'
;TAGEIADAADRLKPFFARTGGGVTITGGEPTMQPEFAEAIASLCREADIHVALETCGLAPWETLARLAEVVDLWLYDLKLADSAAHEEYTGAPNEQIIANLRRLVEAGEEVVARVPLIPGVNDTDKAVRAIAELARGLGVKRIELLPFNPATGGKYSWLGLSDPLPGAQRQ
;
A
#
# COMPACT_ATOMS: atom_id res chain seq x y z
N THR A 1 -12.50 16.48 8.22
CA THR A 1 -13.28 16.29 6.98
C THR A 1 -12.37 16.11 5.80
N ALA A 2 -12.88 15.51 4.70
CA ALA A 2 -12.11 15.38 3.44
C ALA A 2 -11.71 16.75 2.87
N GLY A 3 -12.60 17.75 2.98
CA GLY A 3 -12.31 19.13 2.56
C GLY A 3 -11.12 19.76 3.28
N GLU A 4 -11.02 19.61 4.60
CA GLU A 4 -9.87 20.14 5.36
C GLU A 4 -8.54 19.52 4.93
N ILE A 5 -8.57 18.22 4.55
CA ILE A 5 -7.38 17.53 4.03
C ILE A 5 -7.03 18.05 2.64
N ALA A 6 -8.01 18.18 1.75
CA ALA A 6 -7.81 18.72 0.42
C ALA A 6 -7.31 20.18 0.45
N ASP A 7 -7.85 21.02 1.33
CA ASP A 7 -7.38 22.40 1.53
C ASP A 7 -5.92 22.43 2.04
N ALA A 8 -5.54 21.47 2.89
CA ALA A 8 -4.16 21.35 3.35
C ALA A 8 -3.22 20.93 2.19
N ALA A 9 -3.67 20.01 1.33
CA ALA A 9 -2.93 19.58 0.16
C ALA A 9 -2.79 20.71 -0.89
N ASP A 10 -3.86 21.49 -1.12
CA ASP A 10 -3.84 22.58 -2.07
C ASP A 10 -2.78 23.64 -1.74
N ARG A 11 -2.60 23.92 -0.46
CA ARG A 11 -1.50 24.82 0.00
C ARG A 11 -0.10 24.31 -0.36
N LEU A 12 0.07 23.02 -0.61
CA LEU A 12 1.34 22.38 -0.97
C LEU A 12 1.54 22.25 -2.49
N LYS A 13 0.58 22.62 -3.33
CA LYS A 13 0.66 22.53 -4.81
C LYS A 13 1.93 23.15 -5.39
N PRO A 14 2.42 24.34 -4.94
CA PRO A 14 3.66 24.88 -5.48
C PRO A 14 4.88 23.98 -5.23
N PHE A 15 4.85 23.20 -4.15
CA PHE A 15 5.86 22.18 -3.86
C PHE A 15 5.69 20.96 -4.75
N PHE A 16 4.47 20.44 -4.90
CA PHE A 16 4.17 19.31 -5.77
C PHE A 16 4.55 19.57 -7.23
N ALA A 17 4.22 20.75 -7.75
CA ALA A 17 4.58 21.16 -9.11
C ALA A 17 6.10 21.15 -9.38
N ARG A 18 6.92 21.40 -8.35
CA ARG A 18 8.39 21.41 -8.47
C ARG A 18 9.01 20.01 -8.33
N THR A 19 8.37 19.13 -7.60
CA THR A 19 8.91 17.81 -7.23
C THR A 19 8.30 16.65 -8.01
N GLY A 20 7.21 16.88 -8.73
CA GLY A 20 6.39 15.81 -9.32
C GLY A 20 5.66 15.00 -8.27
N GLY A 21 5.47 15.54 -7.07
CA GLY A 21 4.80 14.87 -5.95
C GLY A 21 3.29 15.06 -5.96
N GLY A 22 2.66 14.62 -4.88
CA GLY A 22 1.23 14.68 -4.66
C GLY A 22 0.85 14.25 -3.25
N VAL A 23 -0.37 13.75 -3.10
CA VAL A 23 -0.90 13.21 -1.85
C VAL A 23 -0.84 11.69 -1.87
N THR A 24 -0.37 11.10 -0.78
CA THR A 24 -0.51 9.65 -0.55
C THR A 24 -1.56 9.42 0.53
N ILE A 25 -2.64 8.74 0.18
CA ILE A 25 -3.64 8.27 1.14
C ILE A 25 -3.14 6.96 1.71
N THR A 26 -2.92 6.94 3.01
CA THR A 26 -2.39 5.80 3.78
C THR A 26 -2.98 5.85 5.20
N GLY A 27 -2.42 5.08 6.13
CA GLY A 27 -2.83 5.12 7.53
C GLY A 27 -2.86 3.72 8.12
N GLY A 28 -4.02 3.22 8.60
CA GLY A 28 -4.24 1.80 8.80
C GLY A 28 -4.42 1.13 7.43
N GLU A 29 -5.66 0.92 7.03
CA GLU A 29 -6.01 0.46 5.67
C GLU A 29 -7.10 1.41 5.12
N PRO A 30 -6.80 2.19 4.07
CA PRO A 30 -7.74 3.17 3.51
C PRO A 30 -9.05 2.54 3.02
N THR A 31 -8.99 1.30 2.53
CA THR A 31 -10.16 0.57 2.05
C THR A 31 -11.13 0.15 3.15
N MET A 32 -10.78 0.35 4.43
CA MET A 32 -11.71 0.24 5.56
C MET A 32 -12.60 1.48 5.73
N GLN A 33 -12.25 2.59 5.07
CA GLN A 33 -13.03 3.84 5.04
C GLN A 33 -13.13 4.35 3.59
N PRO A 34 -13.69 3.54 2.66
CA PRO A 34 -13.56 3.77 1.23
C PRO A 34 -14.21 5.07 0.77
N GLU A 35 -15.37 5.44 1.34
CA GLU A 35 -16.06 6.69 1.00
C GLU A 35 -15.24 7.92 1.41
N PHE A 36 -14.52 7.82 2.53
CA PHE A 36 -13.66 8.91 2.98
C PHE A 36 -12.40 9.04 2.13
N ALA A 37 -11.77 7.91 1.79
CA ALA A 37 -10.61 7.87 0.90
C ALA A 37 -10.97 8.40 -0.50
N GLU A 38 -12.10 7.97 -1.05
CA GLU A 38 -12.63 8.43 -2.35
C GLU A 38 -12.91 9.95 -2.34
N ALA A 39 -13.54 10.46 -1.27
CA ALA A 39 -13.82 11.88 -1.15
C ALA A 39 -12.54 12.74 -1.11
N ILE A 40 -11.49 12.29 -0.39
CA ILE A 40 -10.19 12.97 -0.38
C ILE A 40 -9.57 12.94 -1.77
N ALA A 41 -9.53 11.76 -2.42
CA ALA A 41 -8.94 11.58 -3.73
C ALA A 41 -9.63 12.45 -4.79
N SER A 42 -10.98 12.47 -4.80
CA SER A 42 -11.77 13.28 -5.73
C SER A 42 -11.46 14.77 -5.60
N LEU A 43 -11.46 15.30 -4.38
CA LEU A 43 -11.13 16.70 -4.12
C LEU A 43 -9.69 17.07 -4.50
N CYS A 44 -8.74 16.15 -4.26
CA CYS A 44 -7.37 16.35 -4.69
C CYS A 44 -7.25 16.39 -6.22
N ARG A 45 -7.92 15.48 -6.93
CA ARG A 45 -7.95 15.47 -8.41
C ARG A 45 -8.61 16.70 -9.00
N GLU A 46 -9.73 17.16 -8.43
CA GLU A 46 -10.38 18.43 -8.83
C GLU A 46 -9.43 19.62 -8.70
N ALA A 47 -8.50 19.54 -7.76
CA ALA A 47 -7.44 20.52 -7.56
C ALA A 47 -6.16 20.24 -8.37
N ASP A 48 -6.14 19.33 -9.36
CA ASP A 48 -4.95 18.90 -10.13
C ASP A 48 -3.79 18.43 -9.24
N ILE A 49 -4.10 17.70 -8.18
CA ILE A 49 -3.10 17.09 -7.29
C ILE A 49 -3.08 15.59 -7.55
N HIS A 50 -1.91 15.05 -7.87
CA HIS A 50 -1.68 13.62 -8.04
C HIS A 50 -1.97 12.86 -6.75
N VAL A 51 -2.71 11.75 -6.86
CA VAL A 51 -3.14 10.93 -5.72
C VAL A 51 -2.54 9.53 -5.80
N ALA A 52 -1.77 9.16 -4.79
CA ALA A 52 -1.37 7.78 -4.55
C ALA A 52 -2.20 7.17 -3.42
N LEU A 53 -2.52 5.88 -3.52
CA LEU A 53 -3.18 5.11 -2.46
C LEU A 53 -2.30 3.93 -2.04
N GLU A 54 -2.00 3.86 -0.75
CA GLU A 54 -1.29 2.71 -0.16
C GLU A 54 -2.29 1.73 0.43
N THR A 55 -2.27 0.47 -0.03
CA THR A 55 -3.23 -0.56 0.41
C THR A 55 -2.63 -1.96 0.38
N CYS A 56 -3.10 -2.83 1.27
CA CYS A 56 -2.84 -4.27 1.16
C CYS A 56 -3.76 -4.97 0.14
N GLY A 57 -4.78 -4.29 -0.38
CA GLY A 57 -5.70 -4.82 -1.39
C GLY A 57 -6.71 -5.84 -0.89
N LEU A 58 -6.82 -6.08 0.42
CA LEU A 58 -7.81 -6.97 1.01
C LEU A 58 -9.14 -6.25 1.17
N ALA A 59 -9.83 -6.05 0.07
CA ALA A 59 -11.14 -5.38 0.02
C ALA A 59 -12.01 -5.98 -1.09
N PRO A 60 -13.34 -5.80 -1.06
CA PRO A 60 -14.19 -6.11 -2.20
C PRO A 60 -13.70 -5.39 -3.47
N TRP A 61 -13.74 -6.07 -4.61
CA TRP A 61 -13.29 -5.48 -5.88
C TRP A 61 -14.00 -4.16 -6.20
N GLU A 62 -15.30 -4.09 -5.92
CA GLU A 62 -16.13 -2.91 -6.16
C GLU A 62 -15.58 -1.66 -5.45
N THR A 63 -14.98 -1.86 -4.28
CA THR A 63 -14.29 -0.78 -3.54
C THR A 63 -13.07 -0.29 -4.29
N LEU A 64 -12.20 -1.21 -4.74
CA LEU A 64 -11.00 -0.85 -5.48
C LEU A 64 -11.34 -0.26 -6.86
N ALA A 65 -12.36 -0.80 -7.54
CA ALA A 65 -12.81 -0.28 -8.83
C ALA A 65 -13.30 1.17 -8.73
N ARG A 66 -14.04 1.54 -7.67
CA ARG A 66 -14.45 2.94 -7.43
C ARG A 66 -13.26 3.84 -7.15
N LEU A 67 -12.33 3.38 -6.32
CA LEU A 67 -11.11 4.15 -6.01
C LEU A 67 -10.22 4.33 -7.24
N ALA A 68 -10.21 3.37 -8.18
CA ALA A 68 -9.44 3.46 -9.41
C ALA A 68 -9.89 4.63 -10.33
N GLU A 69 -11.12 5.10 -10.18
CA GLU A 69 -11.60 6.28 -10.92
C GLU A 69 -10.93 7.59 -10.46
N VAL A 70 -10.35 7.61 -9.25
CA VAL A 70 -9.84 8.82 -8.59
C VAL A 70 -8.41 8.72 -8.06
N VAL A 71 -7.79 7.55 -8.16
CA VAL A 71 -6.39 7.29 -7.76
C VAL A 71 -5.50 7.24 -9.00
N ASP A 72 -4.35 7.88 -8.96
CA ASP A 72 -3.40 7.90 -10.08
C ASP A 72 -2.29 6.85 -9.92
N LEU A 73 -1.98 6.45 -8.69
CA LEU A 73 -0.91 5.50 -8.38
C LEU A 73 -1.29 4.58 -7.22
N TRP A 74 -1.15 3.29 -7.44
CA TRP A 74 -1.36 2.27 -6.41
C TRP A 74 -0.02 1.84 -5.81
N LEU A 75 0.15 2.09 -4.53
CA LEU A 75 1.24 1.54 -3.71
C LEU A 75 0.72 0.27 -3.05
N TYR A 76 0.93 -0.88 -3.70
CA TYR A 76 0.25 -2.11 -3.38
C TYR A 76 1.14 -3.08 -2.61
N ASP A 77 0.77 -3.39 -1.38
CA ASP A 77 1.57 -4.26 -0.50
C ASP A 77 1.46 -5.74 -0.89
N LEU A 78 2.58 -6.34 -1.27
CA LEU A 78 2.76 -7.79 -1.42
C LEU A 78 3.68 -8.30 -0.31
N LYS A 79 3.12 -8.92 0.72
CA LYS A 79 3.89 -9.32 1.90
C LYS A 79 4.52 -10.70 1.77
N LEU A 80 3.79 -11.65 1.20
CA LEU A 80 4.22 -13.04 0.99
C LEU A 80 3.56 -13.61 -0.27
N ALA A 81 4.28 -14.47 -0.99
CA ALA A 81 3.75 -15.14 -2.18
C ALA A 81 2.93 -16.40 -1.83
N ASP A 82 3.32 -17.11 -0.78
CA ASP A 82 2.62 -18.29 -0.28
C ASP A 82 1.42 -17.89 0.58
N SER A 83 0.24 -18.43 0.27
CA SER A 83 -1.01 -18.03 0.92
C SER A 83 -1.11 -18.51 2.35
N ALA A 84 -0.64 -19.72 2.64
CA ALA A 84 -0.67 -20.26 3.99
C ALA A 84 0.26 -19.48 4.92
N ALA A 85 1.46 -19.14 4.45
CA ALA A 85 2.38 -18.29 5.19
C ALA A 85 1.81 -16.86 5.34
N HIS A 86 1.13 -16.33 4.30
CA HIS A 86 0.48 -15.02 4.40
C HIS A 86 -0.58 -15.01 5.49
N GLU A 87 -1.44 -16.04 5.55
CA GLU A 87 -2.46 -16.18 6.58
C GLU A 87 -1.85 -16.31 7.98
N GLU A 88 -0.78 -17.09 8.12
CA GLU A 88 -0.06 -17.27 9.39
C GLU A 88 0.45 -15.93 9.97
N TYR A 89 1.06 -15.09 9.12
CA TYR A 89 1.69 -13.84 9.58
C TYR A 89 0.79 -12.60 9.54
N THR A 90 -0.31 -12.63 8.79
CA THR A 90 -1.20 -11.45 8.63
C THR A 90 -2.63 -11.68 9.09
N GLY A 91 -3.01 -12.93 9.34
CA GLY A 91 -4.36 -13.30 9.75
C GLY A 91 -5.35 -13.47 8.58
N ALA A 92 -4.89 -13.36 7.32
CA ALA A 92 -5.74 -13.56 6.15
C ALA A 92 -4.96 -14.23 5.00
N PRO A 93 -5.60 -15.07 4.17
CA PRO A 93 -5.00 -15.59 2.95
C PRO A 93 -4.84 -14.49 1.89
N ASN A 94 -3.97 -14.69 0.88
CA ASN A 94 -3.64 -13.66 -0.10
C ASN A 94 -4.35 -13.79 -1.46
N GLU A 95 -5.22 -14.76 -1.66
CA GLU A 95 -5.87 -15.00 -2.95
C GLU A 95 -6.66 -13.78 -3.46
N GLN A 96 -7.43 -13.15 -2.57
CA GLN A 96 -8.18 -11.94 -2.91
C GLN A 96 -7.25 -10.76 -3.21
N ILE A 97 -6.17 -10.61 -2.46
CA ILE A 97 -5.14 -9.60 -2.68
C ILE A 97 -4.54 -9.75 -4.08
N ILE A 98 -4.14 -10.98 -4.43
CA ILE A 98 -3.56 -11.30 -5.74
C ILE A 98 -4.59 -11.11 -6.88
N ALA A 99 -5.85 -11.52 -6.66
CA ALA A 99 -6.91 -11.34 -7.65
C ALA A 99 -7.20 -9.85 -7.92
N ASN A 100 -7.23 -9.04 -6.87
CA ASN A 100 -7.42 -7.59 -6.98
C ASN A 100 -6.25 -6.90 -7.67
N LEU A 101 -5.01 -7.26 -7.32
CA LEU A 101 -3.82 -6.74 -7.99
C LEU A 101 -3.84 -7.03 -9.49
N ARG A 102 -4.19 -8.27 -9.87
CA ARG A 102 -4.33 -8.64 -11.28
C ARG A 102 -5.33 -7.76 -12.01
N ARG A 103 -6.51 -7.53 -11.42
CA ARG A 103 -7.56 -6.70 -12.02
C ARG A 103 -7.13 -5.25 -12.19
N LEU A 104 -6.43 -4.66 -11.21
CA LEU A 104 -5.88 -3.32 -11.34
C LEU A 104 -4.87 -3.23 -12.50
N VAL A 105 -3.95 -4.19 -12.60
CA VAL A 105 -2.96 -4.22 -13.70
C VAL A 105 -3.64 -4.43 -15.06
N GLU A 106 -4.64 -5.32 -15.15
CA GLU A 106 -5.41 -5.57 -16.37
C GLU A 106 -6.26 -4.35 -16.78
N ALA A 107 -6.73 -3.57 -15.82
CA ALA A 107 -7.42 -2.29 -16.06
C ALA A 107 -6.47 -1.18 -16.54
N GLY A 108 -5.16 -1.39 -16.50
CA GLY A 108 -4.15 -0.42 -16.94
C GLY A 108 -3.73 0.57 -15.86
N GLU A 109 -4.11 0.33 -14.61
CA GLU A 109 -3.72 1.18 -13.49
C GLU A 109 -2.21 1.21 -13.29
N GLU A 110 -1.68 2.35 -12.82
CA GLU A 110 -0.28 2.43 -12.44
C GLU A 110 -0.09 1.82 -11.05
N VAL A 111 0.64 0.71 -11.00
CA VAL A 111 0.85 -0.06 -9.76
C VAL A 111 2.34 -0.23 -9.47
N VAL A 112 2.73 0.11 -8.25
CA VAL A 112 4.01 -0.25 -7.64
C VAL A 112 3.74 -1.28 -6.55
N ALA A 113 4.25 -2.51 -6.75
CA ALA A 113 4.21 -3.50 -5.68
C ALA A 113 5.25 -3.16 -4.62
N ARG A 114 4.83 -3.08 -3.36
CA ARG A 114 5.70 -2.79 -2.22
C ARG A 114 5.84 -4.03 -1.36
N VAL A 115 7.07 -4.36 -1.03
CA VAL A 115 7.40 -5.55 -0.24
C VAL A 115 8.09 -5.12 1.04
N PRO A 116 7.35 -5.00 2.16
CA PRO A 116 7.97 -4.77 3.45
C PRO A 116 8.77 -6.02 3.86
N LEU A 117 10.08 -5.86 4.01
CA LEU A 117 10.96 -6.93 4.44
C LEU A 117 10.88 -7.10 5.95
N ILE A 118 10.46 -8.27 6.39
CA ILE A 118 10.32 -8.62 7.81
C ILE A 118 11.38 -9.68 8.16
N PRO A 119 12.29 -9.39 9.11
CA PRO A 119 13.35 -10.30 9.52
C PRO A 119 12.83 -11.69 9.92
N GLY A 120 13.38 -12.72 9.28
CA GLY A 120 13.00 -14.12 9.54
C GLY A 120 11.66 -14.57 8.95
N VAL A 121 10.94 -13.71 8.24
CA VAL A 121 9.65 -14.03 7.61
C VAL A 121 9.77 -14.07 6.08
N ASN A 122 10.09 -12.94 5.46
CA ASN A 122 10.13 -12.83 3.99
C ASN A 122 11.43 -12.20 3.46
N ASP A 123 12.45 -12.05 4.28
CA ASP A 123 13.73 -11.40 3.98
C ASP A 123 14.79 -12.34 3.36
N THR A 124 14.43 -13.60 3.08
CA THR A 124 15.33 -14.53 2.40
C THR A 124 15.30 -14.31 0.87
N ASP A 125 16.44 -14.58 0.20
CA ASP A 125 16.52 -14.57 -1.27
C ASP A 125 15.38 -15.38 -1.93
N LYS A 126 15.05 -16.53 -1.35
CA LYS A 126 13.96 -17.39 -1.86
C LYS A 126 12.61 -16.70 -1.78
N ALA A 127 12.30 -16.09 -0.63
CA ALA A 127 11.02 -15.41 -0.42
C ALA A 127 10.90 -14.18 -1.33
N VAL A 128 11.93 -13.34 -1.39
CA VAL A 128 11.97 -12.15 -2.26
C VAL A 128 11.81 -12.53 -3.73
N ARG A 129 12.51 -13.58 -4.20
CA ARG A 129 12.36 -14.08 -5.59
C ARG A 129 10.95 -14.57 -5.86
N ALA A 130 10.33 -15.31 -4.95
CA ALA A 130 8.96 -15.80 -5.12
C ALA A 130 7.96 -14.64 -5.25
N ILE A 131 8.09 -13.59 -4.44
CA ILE A 131 7.25 -12.39 -4.52
C ILE A 131 7.50 -11.65 -5.84
N ALA A 132 8.76 -11.51 -6.27
CA ALA A 132 9.11 -10.86 -7.53
C ALA A 132 8.56 -11.63 -8.75
N GLU A 133 8.65 -12.96 -8.74
CA GLU A 133 8.10 -13.82 -9.78
C GLU A 133 6.57 -13.72 -9.84
N LEU A 134 5.89 -13.70 -8.69
CA LEU A 134 4.45 -13.48 -8.59
C LEU A 134 4.08 -12.13 -9.21
N ALA A 135 4.68 -11.05 -8.75
CA ALA A 135 4.40 -9.70 -9.24
C ALA A 135 4.65 -9.57 -10.76
N ARG A 136 5.77 -10.12 -11.26
CA ARG A 136 6.07 -10.16 -12.70
C ARG A 136 5.03 -10.95 -13.47
N GLY A 137 4.60 -12.12 -12.95
CA GLY A 137 3.56 -12.96 -13.57
C GLY A 137 2.19 -12.27 -13.64
N LEU A 138 1.93 -11.30 -12.78
CA LEU A 138 0.75 -10.45 -12.80
C LEU A 138 0.89 -9.22 -13.71
N GLY A 139 2.08 -8.98 -14.29
CA GLY A 139 2.34 -7.82 -15.16
C GLY A 139 2.74 -6.55 -14.42
N VAL A 140 3.03 -6.62 -13.12
CA VAL A 140 3.53 -5.47 -12.36
C VAL A 140 4.91 -5.07 -12.87
N LYS A 141 5.08 -3.78 -13.19
CA LYS A 141 6.30 -3.25 -13.81
C LYS A 141 7.33 -2.75 -12.81
N ARG A 142 6.91 -2.38 -11.62
CA ARG A 142 7.76 -1.80 -10.58
C ARG A 142 7.52 -2.49 -9.24
N ILE A 143 8.63 -2.89 -8.60
CA ILE A 143 8.62 -3.50 -7.27
C ILE A 143 9.59 -2.70 -6.40
N GLU A 144 9.15 -2.36 -5.20
CA GLU A 144 9.96 -1.69 -4.19
C GLU A 144 10.11 -2.58 -2.96
N LEU A 145 11.34 -2.87 -2.60
CA LEU A 145 11.67 -3.55 -1.34
C LEU A 145 11.80 -2.48 -0.25
N LEU A 146 11.03 -2.62 0.81
CA LEU A 146 11.05 -1.71 1.94
C LEU A 146 11.82 -2.36 3.10
N PRO A 147 13.04 -1.92 3.38
CA PRO A 147 13.82 -2.48 4.49
C PRO A 147 13.07 -2.34 5.82
N PHE A 148 13.26 -3.30 6.71
CA PHE A 148 12.66 -3.26 8.04
C PHE A 148 13.05 -1.98 8.78
N ASN A 149 12.05 -1.32 9.40
CA ASN A 149 12.27 -0.14 10.21
C ASN A 149 12.21 -0.50 11.71
N PRO A 150 13.33 -0.52 12.44
CA PRO A 150 13.34 -0.86 13.87
C PRO A 150 12.49 0.04 14.76
N ALA A 151 12.17 1.26 14.29
CA ALA A 151 11.32 2.19 15.03
C ALA A 151 9.85 1.73 15.14
N THR A 152 9.44 0.70 14.41
CA THR A 152 8.08 0.13 14.49
C THR A 152 7.76 -0.40 15.89
N GLY A 153 8.74 -0.90 16.64
CA GLY A 153 8.56 -1.33 18.03
C GLY A 153 7.94 -0.28 18.93
N GLY A 154 8.21 1.02 18.68
CA GLY A 154 7.58 2.12 19.40
C GLY A 154 6.06 2.21 19.23
N LYS A 155 5.52 1.80 18.08
CA LYS A 155 4.07 1.78 17.83
C LYS A 155 3.35 0.73 18.69
N TYR A 156 3.97 -0.41 18.88
CA TYR A 156 3.41 -1.46 19.76
C TYR A 156 3.31 -0.99 21.20
N SER A 157 4.33 -0.32 21.71
CA SER A 157 4.31 0.22 23.08
C SER A 157 3.24 1.29 23.27
N TRP A 158 2.98 2.15 22.27
CA TRP A 158 1.89 3.15 22.33
C TRP A 158 0.50 2.51 22.38
N LEU A 159 0.36 1.32 21.78
CA LEU A 159 -0.88 0.55 21.78
C LEU A 159 -0.99 -0.39 22.99
N GLY A 160 -0.01 -0.43 23.87
CA GLY A 160 0.05 -1.37 24.99
C GLY A 160 0.26 -2.83 24.57
N LEU A 161 0.81 -3.04 23.35
CA LEU A 161 1.07 -4.35 22.78
C LEU A 161 2.56 -4.72 22.92
N SER A 162 2.86 -6.02 22.98
CA SER A 162 4.22 -6.52 22.92
C SER A 162 4.77 -6.45 21.50
N ASP A 163 6.00 -5.97 21.34
CA ASP A 163 6.69 -6.00 20.04
C ASP A 163 6.96 -7.49 19.66
N PRO A 164 6.47 -7.95 18.50
CA PRO A 164 6.70 -9.34 18.06
C PRO A 164 8.13 -9.58 17.57
N LEU A 165 8.91 -8.52 17.31
CA LEU A 165 10.28 -8.58 16.78
C LEU A 165 11.25 -7.74 17.62
N PRO A 166 11.33 -7.97 18.96
CA PRO A 166 12.17 -7.15 19.82
C PRO A 166 13.64 -7.28 19.41
N GLY A 167 14.29 -6.13 19.17
CA GLY A 167 15.71 -6.08 18.80
C GLY A 167 16.03 -6.41 17.34
N ALA A 168 15.03 -6.60 16.47
CA ALA A 168 15.27 -6.78 15.04
C ALA A 168 15.97 -5.55 14.44
N GLN A 169 16.98 -5.79 13.60
CA GLN A 169 17.78 -4.77 12.96
C GLN A 169 17.34 -4.54 11.50
N ARG A 170 17.62 -3.36 10.97
CA ARG A 170 17.47 -3.06 9.54
C ARG A 170 18.42 -3.95 8.73
N GLN A 171 17.94 -4.50 7.65
CA GLN A 171 18.68 -5.30 6.67
C GLN A 171 19.33 -4.43 5.61
#